data_fd8c2692c561af6303269138d507d178
#
_entry.id   fd8c2692c561af6303269138d507d178
#
_cell.length_a   1.000
_cell.length_b   1.000
_cell.length_c   1.000
_cell.angle_alpha   90.00
_cell.angle_beta   90.00
_cell.angle_gamma   90.00
#
_symmetry.space_group_name_H-M   'P 1'
#
loop_
_entity.id
_entity.type
_entity.pdbx_description
1 polymer ?
#
loop_
_entity_poly.entity_id
_entity_poly.type
_entity_poly.pdbx_seq_one_letter_code
_entity_poly.pdbx_strand_id
1 'polypeptide(L)'
;MNGEAKRTRLDQRRAPIQEALENFRRMRVVPFDVPGHKRGRGNPELTAFLGQQCVGVDVNSMKPLDNLCHPVSVIREAEELAADAFGAAHAFLMVGGT
;
A
#
# COMPACT_ATOMS: atom_id res chain seq x y z
N MET A 1 19.13 26.71 -11.41
CA MET A 1 17.85 26.34 -10.84
C MET A 1 17.88 26.50 -9.33
N ASN A 2 16.91 27.14 -8.82
CA ASN A 2 16.87 27.40 -7.39
C ASN A 2 16.14 26.29 -6.64
N GLY A 3 16.18 26.36 -5.31
CA GLY A 3 15.58 25.35 -4.47
C GLY A 3 14.06 25.29 -4.54
N GLU A 4 13.43 26.28 -5.13
CA GLU A 4 11.98 26.32 -5.23
C GLU A 4 11.45 25.19 -6.10
N ALA A 5 12.19 24.81 -7.12
CA ALA A 5 11.80 23.71 -7.99
C ALA A 5 11.71 22.38 -7.25
N LYS A 6 12.24 22.31 -6.04
CA LYS A 6 12.24 21.07 -5.23
C LYS A 6 11.16 21.08 -4.16
N ARG A 7 10.35 22.12 -4.12
CA ARG A 7 9.23 22.13 -3.18
C ARG A 7 8.21 21.08 -3.59
N THR A 8 7.73 20.37 -2.60
CA THR A 8 6.63 19.43 -2.83
C THR A 8 5.34 20.20 -3.03
N ARG A 9 4.46 19.66 -3.87
CA ARG A 9 3.15 20.24 -4.14
C ARG A 9 2.05 19.47 -3.43
N LEU A 10 2.31 18.22 -3.13
CA LEU A 10 1.32 17.33 -2.52
C LEU A 10 1.56 17.24 -1.02
N ASP A 11 0.55 16.83 -0.30
CA ASP A 11 0.65 16.68 1.15
C ASP A 11 1.44 15.42 1.49
N GLN A 12 2.73 15.60 1.75
CA GLN A 12 3.65 14.50 2.04
C GLN A 12 3.41 13.84 3.39
N ARG A 13 2.48 14.36 4.18
CA ARG A 13 2.10 13.70 5.44
C ARG A 13 1.16 12.53 5.21
N ARG A 14 0.60 12.41 4.03
CA ARG A 14 -0.29 11.32 3.69
C ARG A 14 0.48 10.05 3.37
N ALA A 15 -0.11 8.91 3.72
CA ALA A 15 0.41 7.59 3.38
C ALA A 15 -0.74 6.77 2.78
N PRO A 16 -1.04 6.96 1.49
CA PRO A 16 -2.26 6.39 0.91
C PRO A 16 -2.39 4.88 1.02
N ILE A 17 -1.30 4.14 0.84
CA ILE A 17 -1.35 2.68 0.92
C ILE A 17 -1.62 2.25 2.36
N GLN A 18 -0.94 2.84 3.32
CA GLN A 18 -1.17 2.54 4.73
C GLN A 18 -2.60 2.88 5.14
N GLU A 19 -3.10 4.03 4.70
CA GLU A 19 -4.47 4.45 4.97
C GLU A 19 -5.47 3.43 4.43
N ALA A 20 -5.24 2.97 3.21
CA ALA A 20 -6.11 1.98 2.58
C ALA A 20 -6.08 0.65 3.31
N LEU A 21 -4.90 0.21 3.74
CA LEU A 21 -4.76 -1.03 4.50
C LEU A 21 -5.44 -0.94 5.86
N GLU A 22 -5.34 0.19 6.54
CA GLU A 22 -6.02 0.38 7.82
C GLU A 22 -7.54 0.40 7.64
N ASN A 23 -8.03 1.03 6.59
CA ASN A 23 -9.44 1.01 6.27
C ASN A 23 -9.91 -0.39 5.94
N PHE A 24 -9.12 -1.13 5.14
CA PHE A 24 -9.45 -2.50 4.79
C PHE A 24 -9.51 -3.39 6.02
N ARG A 25 -8.61 -3.19 6.98
CA ARG A 25 -8.59 -3.98 8.21
C ARG A 25 -9.89 -3.82 9.01
N ARG A 26 -10.51 -2.66 8.94
CA ARG A 26 -11.78 -2.40 9.62
C ARG A 26 -12.98 -2.99 8.90
N MET A 27 -12.84 -3.32 7.62
CA MET A 27 -13.91 -3.93 6.84
C MET A 27 -14.10 -5.38 7.25
N ARG A 28 -15.34 -5.79 7.34
CA ARG A 28 -15.67 -7.18 7.69
C ARG A 28 -15.81 -8.00 6.41
N VAL A 29 -14.68 -8.24 5.77
CA VAL A 29 -14.64 -8.98 4.52
C VAL A 29 -14.35 -10.44 4.81
N VAL A 30 -15.09 -11.34 4.16
CA VAL A 30 -14.81 -12.77 4.23
C VAL A 30 -13.76 -13.09 3.17
N PRO A 31 -12.54 -13.51 3.56
CA PRO A 31 -11.45 -13.69 2.60
C PRO A 31 -11.57 -15.04 1.88
N PHE A 32 -11.78 -14.96 0.56
CA PHE A 32 -11.71 -16.14 -0.32
C PHE A 32 -10.51 -16.09 -1.24
N ASP A 33 -9.73 -15.02 -1.17
CA ASP A 33 -8.56 -14.80 -2.02
C ASP A 33 -7.28 -15.27 -1.33
N VAL A 34 -6.18 -15.20 -2.05
CA VAL A 34 -4.84 -15.41 -1.47
C VAL A 34 -4.44 -14.16 -0.69
N PRO A 35 -3.54 -14.24 0.28
CA PRO A 35 -2.79 -15.45 0.72
C PRO A 35 -3.66 -16.44 1.50
N GLY A 36 -3.19 -17.69 1.51
CA GLY A 36 -3.95 -18.80 2.14
C GLY A 36 -4.17 -18.67 3.62
N HIS A 37 -3.38 -17.85 4.33
CA HIS A 37 -3.60 -17.69 5.77
C HIS A 37 -4.87 -16.89 6.09
N LYS A 38 -5.54 -16.35 5.08
CA LYS A 38 -6.84 -15.67 5.22
C LYS A 38 -6.83 -14.65 6.35
N ARG A 39 -5.96 -13.66 6.24
CA ARG A 39 -5.77 -12.59 7.21
C ARG A 39 -5.38 -13.13 8.59
N GLY A 40 -4.69 -14.25 8.60
CA GLY A 40 -4.16 -14.88 9.81
C GLY A 40 -5.03 -15.98 10.39
N ARG A 41 -6.29 -16.10 9.98
CA ARG A 41 -7.20 -17.10 10.56
C ARG A 41 -6.84 -18.53 10.19
N GLY A 42 -6.24 -18.73 9.03
CA GLY A 42 -5.90 -20.04 8.52
C GLY A 42 -4.58 -20.59 9.02
N ASN A 43 -3.79 -19.80 9.74
CA ASN A 43 -2.49 -20.25 10.23
C ASN A 43 -2.13 -19.56 11.54
N PRO A 44 -2.59 -20.12 12.67
CA PRO A 44 -2.32 -19.53 13.99
C PRO A 44 -0.84 -19.40 14.33
N GLU A 45 -0.01 -20.35 13.88
CA GLU A 45 1.42 -20.29 14.14
C GLU A 45 2.07 -19.10 13.44
N LEU A 46 1.70 -18.88 12.19
CA LEU A 46 2.18 -17.72 11.44
C LEU A 46 1.73 -16.41 12.10
N THR A 47 0.48 -16.36 12.53
CA THR A 47 -0.06 -15.20 13.21
C THR A 47 0.68 -14.91 14.51
N ALA A 48 1.01 -15.96 15.28
CA ALA A 48 1.77 -15.79 16.51
C ALA A 48 3.18 -15.27 16.22
N PHE A 49 3.79 -15.72 15.12
CA PHE A 49 5.15 -15.34 14.78
C PHE A 49 5.23 -13.90 14.23
N LEU A 50 4.34 -13.54 13.33
CA LEU A 50 4.38 -12.23 12.66
C LEU A 50 3.54 -11.17 13.35
N GLY A 51 2.55 -11.57 14.13
CA GLY A 51 1.62 -10.64 14.76
C GLY A 51 0.35 -10.45 13.95
N GLN A 52 -0.76 -10.28 14.66
CA GLN A 52 -2.08 -10.14 14.03
C GLN A 52 -2.17 -8.92 13.13
N GLN A 53 -1.54 -7.83 13.53
CA GLN A 53 -1.60 -6.61 12.71
C GLN A 53 -0.93 -6.80 11.36
N CYS A 54 0.18 -7.51 11.35
CA CYS A 54 0.92 -7.77 10.10
C CYS A 54 0.12 -8.68 9.18
N VAL A 55 -0.27 -9.86 9.67
CA VAL A 55 -0.98 -10.82 8.80
C VAL A 55 -2.38 -10.34 8.45
N GLY A 56 -2.96 -9.49 9.28
CA GLY A 56 -4.30 -8.96 9.03
C GLY A 56 -4.38 -8.01 7.83
N VAL A 57 -3.24 -7.48 7.40
CA VAL A 57 -3.18 -6.59 6.23
C VAL A 57 -2.38 -7.21 5.08
N ASP A 58 -1.99 -8.47 5.21
CA ASP A 58 -1.33 -9.19 4.12
C ASP A 58 -2.40 -9.75 3.19
N VAL A 59 -2.71 -8.99 2.17
CA VAL A 59 -3.82 -9.27 1.26
C VAL A 59 -3.40 -8.99 -0.18
N ASN A 60 -4.17 -9.51 -1.11
CA ASN A 60 -3.89 -9.38 -2.53
C ASN A 60 -4.46 -8.06 -3.08
N SER A 61 -4.17 -7.78 -4.34
CA SER A 61 -4.77 -6.66 -5.05
C SER A 61 -6.29 -6.81 -5.08
N MET A 62 -6.97 -5.71 -4.80
CA MET A 62 -8.42 -5.68 -4.85
C MET A 62 -8.87 -4.22 -4.96
N LYS A 63 -10.11 -4.00 -5.29
CA LYS A 63 -10.60 -2.66 -5.56
C LYS A 63 -10.25 -1.61 -4.52
N PRO A 64 -10.44 -1.85 -3.20
CA PRO A 64 -10.06 -0.84 -2.21
C PRO A 64 -8.56 -0.60 -2.06
N LEU A 65 -7.73 -1.52 -2.55
CA LEU A 65 -6.29 -1.48 -2.37
C LEU A 65 -5.52 -1.24 -3.67
N ASP A 66 -6.25 -1.07 -4.78
CA ASP A 66 -5.64 -0.83 -6.08
C ASP A 66 -4.91 -2.08 -6.62
N ASN A 67 -4.26 -1.94 -7.77
CA ASN A 67 -3.52 -3.01 -8.43
C ASN A 67 -2.17 -2.47 -8.89
N LEU A 68 -1.09 -3.07 -8.39
CA LEU A 68 0.25 -2.62 -8.70
C LEU A 68 0.56 -2.68 -10.20
N CYS A 69 -0.02 -3.62 -10.92
CA CYS A 69 0.22 -3.74 -12.36
C CYS A 69 -0.46 -2.62 -13.16
N HIS A 70 -1.47 -1.99 -12.59
CA HIS A 70 -2.18 -0.89 -13.24
C HIS A 70 -2.75 0.05 -12.17
N PRO A 71 -1.89 0.85 -11.53
CA PRO A 71 -2.33 1.70 -10.44
C PRO A 71 -3.28 2.79 -10.92
N VAL A 72 -4.41 2.93 -10.26
CA VAL A 72 -5.40 3.96 -10.57
C VAL A 72 -5.92 4.68 -9.34
N SER A 73 -5.62 4.20 -8.15
CA SER A 73 -6.11 4.81 -6.91
C SER A 73 -5.00 4.95 -5.87
N VAL A 74 -5.01 4.19 -4.78
CA VAL A 74 -4.11 4.46 -3.65
C VAL A 74 -2.64 4.20 -3.98
N ILE A 75 -2.35 3.21 -4.82
CA ILE A 75 -0.97 2.97 -5.23
C ILE A 75 -0.50 4.11 -6.14
N ARG A 76 -1.36 4.56 -7.05
CA ARG A 76 -1.04 5.70 -7.89
C ARG A 76 -0.82 6.97 -7.06
N GLU A 77 -1.63 7.19 -6.04
CA GLU A 77 -1.44 8.33 -5.14
C GLU A 77 -0.09 8.25 -4.44
N ALA A 78 0.32 7.07 -3.99
CA ALA A 78 1.62 6.89 -3.36
C ALA A 78 2.76 7.16 -4.34
N GLU A 79 2.62 6.70 -5.58
CA GLU A 79 3.61 6.96 -6.63
C GLU A 79 3.71 8.46 -6.93
N GLU A 80 2.58 9.15 -7.00
CA GLU A 80 2.57 10.60 -7.22
C GLU A 80 3.24 11.35 -6.07
N LEU A 81 2.99 10.93 -4.84
CA LEU A 81 3.64 11.53 -3.68
C LEU A 81 5.15 11.32 -3.72
N ALA A 82 5.60 10.12 -4.11
CA ALA A 82 7.02 9.83 -4.23
C ALA A 82 7.66 10.69 -5.33
N ALA A 83 7.03 10.80 -6.48
CA ALA A 83 7.53 11.63 -7.56
C ALA A 83 7.66 13.08 -7.12
N ASP A 84 6.67 13.59 -6.42
CA ASP A 84 6.68 14.96 -5.90
C ASP A 84 7.81 15.15 -4.89
N ALA A 85 7.99 14.22 -3.97
CA ALA A 85 9.02 14.31 -2.95
C ALA A 85 10.44 14.36 -3.54
N PHE A 86 10.67 13.62 -4.63
CA PHE A 86 11.98 13.56 -5.27
C PHE A 86 12.13 14.53 -6.45
N GLY A 87 11.10 15.31 -6.74
CA GLY A 87 11.12 16.24 -7.86
C GLY A 87 11.18 15.54 -9.22
N ALA A 88 10.62 14.33 -9.29
CA ALA A 88 10.62 13.54 -10.51
C ALA A 88 9.31 13.70 -11.26
N ALA A 89 9.33 13.43 -12.56
CA ALA A 89 8.11 13.44 -13.36
C ALA A 89 7.21 12.26 -13.02
N HIS A 90 7.83 11.12 -12.75
CA HIS A 90 7.10 9.87 -12.43
C HIS A 90 7.87 9.06 -11.40
N ALA A 91 7.16 8.24 -10.66
CA ALA A 91 7.74 7.24 -9.77
C ALA A 91 6.92 5.96 -9.93
N PHE A 92 7.60 4.83 -9.85
CA PHE A 92 6.97 3.52 -10.03
C PHE A 92 7.37 2.60 -8.89
N LEU A 93 6.38 1.99 -8.25
CA LEU A 93 6.63 0.97 -7.24
C LEU A 93 6.82 -0.37 -7.93
N MET A 94 7.94 -1.03 -7.65
CA MET A 94 8.34 -2.27 -8.32
C MET A 94 8.43 -3.40 -7.32
N VAL A 95 7.97 -4.58 -7.70
CA VAL A 95 8.03 -5.74 -6.80
C VAL A 95 9.41 -6.37 -6.74
N GLY A 96 10.21 -6.19 -7.77
CA GLY A 96 11.52 -6.82 -7.86
C GLY A 96 12.69 -5.98 -7.33
N GLY A 97 12.43 -4.79 -6.83
CA GLY A 97 13.46 -3.85 -6.44
C GLY A 97 13.98 -3.05 -7.63
N THR A 98 15.16 -2.52 -7.51
CA THR A 98 15.74 -1.72 -8.59
C THR A 98 16.28 -2.55 -9.75
#